data_2f2cb3870ff0254e25188529bb4f18c1
#
_entry.id   2f2cb3870ff0254e25188529bb4f18c1
#
_cell.length_a   1.000
_cell.length_b   1.000
_cell.length_c   1.000
_cell.angle_alpha   90.00
_cell.angle_beta   90.00
_cell.angle_gamma   90.00
#
_symmetry.space_group_name_H-M   'P 1'
#
loop_
_entity.id
_entity.type
_entity.pdbx_description
1 polymer ?
#
loop_
_entity_poly.entity_id
_entity_poly.type
_entity_poly.pdbx_seq_one_letter_code
_entity_poly.pdbx_strand_id
1 'polypeptide(L)'
;VSEQNSEVQFLVNALADQIAVGRQRMLYAGQPGNTKRTQLWDEFGYPNSLEFDRYYRVYERNAVAFAAVHKLLDSCWVDNPTIIDGDDAKESTQTTPWEKSVTKLMKKYWAKIKDADRRNLVGRYSALLIQFRDGREWNEPVNRVVVKTLKERAIVKLIPAWESQIKPGNFDTDTLSETYGQPVSYNFNEQPVGDDGTYGPVRSVTVHTERIIILCEGSEDENMLSGVPFLRAGYNKLLDLEKISGGSAEGFLKNASRQLGIAFDKETDMASLKKSATDAGFKDLGEALNDKVSKMNRGTDTALVMQAGTPSVLSVAPADPKPSWEVTANEFSASIQSPFTMQFGQQTGRLASDEDKTEWAKRCNGRRWGFQSTVVVNVLERFWTVGVIDPPPSGEVTLAWSDLLAPSEKDKIANMQAMADVAQKTQQAYGTPAVDANEIRAVGELEPIKEPKQPTGADESAKNIDPLTGEPIEQSTEAGKSDNSAQQS
;
A
#
# COMPACT_ATOMS: atom_id res chain seq x y z
N VAL A 1 45.06 23.00 43.46
CA VAL A 1 44.02 23.98 43.86
C VAL A 1 43.51 24.77 42.65
N SER A 2 44.32 25.07 41.62
CA SER A 2 43.88 25.85 40.44
C SER A 2 43.09 25.03 39.42
N GLU A 3 43.38 23.74 39.20
CA GLU A 3 42.66 22.87 38.27
C GLU A 3 41.28 22.49 38.79
N GLN A 4 41.13 22.15 40.07
CA GLN A 4 39.82 21.87 40.68
C GLN A 4 38.86 23.07 40.61
N ASN A 5 39.38 24.31 40.75
CA ASN A 5 38.56 25.49 40.59
C ASN A 5 38.11 25.71 39.14
N SER A 6 38.87 25.31 38.13
CA SER A 6 38.48 25.44 36.73
C SER A 6 37.40 24.43 36.33
N GLU A 7 37.48 23.19 36.83
CA GLU A 7 36.44 22.17 36.58
C GLU A 7 35.11 22.51 37.28
N VAL A 8 35.17 23.00 38.52
CA VAL A 8 33.97 23.47 39.23
C VAL A 8 33.35 24.66 38.52
N GLN A 9 34.16 25.58 38.01
CA GLN A 9 33.68 26.75 37.27
C GLN A 9 33.05 26.36 35.90
N PHE A 10 33.64 25.37 35.23
CA PHE A 10 33.08 24.82 34.01
C PHE A 10 31.71 24.15 34.26
N LEU A 11 31.59 23.32 35.31
CA LEU A 11 30.32 22.68 35.70
C LEU A 11 29.26 23.69 36.10
N VAL A 12 29.65 24.74 36.85
CA VAL A 12 28.72 25.81 37.23
C VAL A 12 28.25 26.61 36.02
N ASN A 13 29.14 26.90 35.07
CA ASN A 13 28.75 27.58 33.82
C ASN A 13 27.85 26.70 32.96
N ALA A 14 28.14 25.41 32.80
CA ALA A 14 27.31 24.47 32.07
C ALA A 14 25.92 24.31 32.71
N LEU A 15 25.83 24.29 34.04
CA LEU A 15 24.57 24.26 34.77
C LEU A 15 23.80 25.57 34.62
N ALA A 16 24.50 26.73 34.68
CA ALA A 16 23.90 28.03 34.44
C ALA A 16 23.35 28.19 33.04
N ASP A 17 24.05 27.68 32.02
CA ASP A 17 23.57 27.65 30.64
C ASP A 17 22.35 26.76 30.47
N GLN A 18 22.32 25.59 31.10
CA GLN A 18 21.13 24.72 31.09
C GLN A 18 19.94 25.38 31.81
N ILE A 19 20.16 26.08 32.91
CA ILE A 19 19.13 26.85 33.64
C ILE A 19 18.63 28.01 32.76
N ALA A 20 19.55 28.72 32.09
CA ALA A 20 19.19 29.83 31.19
C ALA A 20 18.37 29.35 30.01
N VAL A 21 18.73 28.23 29.36
CA VAL A 21 17.96 27.59 28.29
C VAL A 21 16.61 27.10 28.80
N GLY A 22 16.55 26.53 30.01
CA GLY A 22 15.30 26.12 30.66
C GLY A 22 14.36 27.30 30.95
N ARG A 23 14.92 28.43 31.46
CA ARG A 23 14.18 29.68 31.69
C ARG A 23 13.70 30.32 30.36
N GLN A 24 14.55 30.34 29.35
CA GLN A 24 14.19 30.85 28.04
C GLN A 24 13.05 30.01 27.43
N ARG A 25 13.09 28.70 27.55
CA ARG A 25 12.00 27.81 27.14
C ARG A 25 10.69 28.07 27.92
N MET A 26 10.79 28.36 29.23
CA MET A 26 9.64 28.71 30.07
C MET A 26 9.02 30.07 29.71
N LEU A 27 9.84 31.07 29.41
CA LEU A 27 9.39 32.42 29.01
C LEU A 27 8.65 32.42 27.68
N TYR A 28 9.03 31.53 26.77
CA TYR A 28 8.38 31.36 25.47
C TYR A 28 7.29 30.30 25.45
N ALA A 29 6.98 29.65 26.57
CA ALA A 29 5.98 28.57 26.67
C ALA A 29 4.55 28.99 26.29
N GLY A 30 4.27 30.27 26.22
CA GLY A 30 2.96 30.82 25.80
C GLY A 30 2.90 31.31 24.37
N GLN A 31 3.99 31.27 23.60
CA GLN A 31 3.97 31.68 22.19
C GLN A 31 3.62 30.51 21.27
N PRO A 32 2.74 30.71 20.27
CA PRO A 32 2.49 29.70 19.26
C PRO A 32 3.81 29.34 18.54
N GLY A 33 4.22 28.10 18.58
CA GLY A 33 5.43 27.60 17.94
C GLY A 33 6.62 27.32 18.85
N ASN A 34 6.60 27.74 20.14
CA ASN A 34 7.73 27.55 21.08
C ASN A 34 7.37 26.76 22.34
N THR A 35 6.30 26.00 22.30
CA THR A 35 5.90 25.09 23.38
C THR A 35 6.64 23.75 23.27
N LYS A 36 6.84 23.05 24.39
CA LYS A 36 7.38 21.70 24.37
C LYS A 36 6.65 20.77 23.38
N ARG A 37 5.33 20.99 23.15
CA ARG A 37 4.55 20.23 22.16
C ARG A 37 4.95 20.48 20.72
N THR A 38 5.37 21.68 20.36
CA THR A 38 5.80 22.01 18.98
C THR A 38 7.22 21.57 18.69
N GLN A 39 8.02 21.29 19.73
CA GLN A 39 9.41 20.81 19.60
C GLN A 39 9.54 19.30 19.82
N LEU A 40 8.44 18.59 20.11
CA LEU A 40 8.48 17.14 20.35
C LEU A 40 9.11 16.36 19.20
N TRP A 41 8.89 16.79 17.97
CA TRP A 41 9.46 16.11 16.81
C TRP A 41 10.99 16.19 16.80
N ASP A 42 11.56 17.35 17.11
CA ASP A 42 13.01 17.51 17.23
C ASP A 42 13.57 16.70 18.40
N GLU A 43 12.87 16.73 19.55
CA GLU A 43 13.27 15.97 20.75
C GLU A 43 13.27 14.45 20.50
N PHE A 44 12.35 13.94 19.68
CA PHE A 44 12.30 12.53 19.32
C PHE A 44 13.17 12.18 18.10
N GLY A 45 13.87 13.17 17.53
CA GLY A 45 14.76 12.99 16.38
C GLY A 45 14.00 12.69 15.09
N TYR A 46 12.79 13.22 14.94
CA TYR A 46 12.06 13.17 13.68
C TYR A 46 12.51 14.31 12.76
N PRO A 47 12.50 14.09 11.45
CA PRO A 47 12.90 15.14 10.51
C PRO A 47 11.86 16.26 10.41
N ASN A 48 12.33 17.51 10.36
CA ASN A 48 11.47 18.69 10.23
C ASN A 48 10.82 18.82 8.85
N SER A 49 11.51 18.34 7.81
CA SER A 49 10.97 18.30 6.44
C SER A 49 11.07 16.90 5.86
N LEU A 50 10.06 16.52 5.10
CA LEU A 50 9.98 15.24 4.41
C LEU A 50 10.03 15.51 2.90
N GLU A 51 11.20 15.27 2.32
CA GLU A 51 11.45 15.33 0.89
C GLU A 51 11.43 13.92 0.29
N PHE A 52 11.29 13.82 -1.05
CA PHE A 52 11.22 12.57 -1.79
C PHE A 52 12.30 11.55 -1.39
N ASP A 53 13.54 11.99 -1.21
CA ASP A 53 14.67 11.15 -0.83
C ASP A 53 14.42 10.36 0.46
N ARG A 54 13.73 10.98 1.43
CA ARG A 54 13.41 10.32 2.70
C ARG A 54 12.36 9.23 2.53
N TYR A 55 11.32 9.51 1.76
CA TYR A 55 10.28 8.51 1.44
C TYR A 55 10.87 7.34 0.64
N TYR A 56 11.70 7.65 -0.35
CA TYR A 56 12.33 6.64 -1.18
C TYR A 56 13.24 5.71 -0.39
N ARG A 57 14.11 6.25 0.49
CA ARG A 57 15.00 5.45 1.34
C ARG A 57 14.25 4.53 2.28
N VAL A 58 13.18 5.03 2.91
CA VAL A 58 12.34 4.22 3.78
C VAL A 58 11.61 3.15 2.98
N TYR A 59 11.02 3.51 1.83
CA TYR A 59 10.39 2.55 0.95
C TYR A 59 11.35 1.43 0.49
N GLU A 60 12.59 1.78 0.13
CA GLU A 60 13.56 0.82 -0.40
C GLU A 60 14.07 -0.18 0.66
N ARG A 61 14.22 0.25 1.91
CA ARG A 61 14.92 -0.54 2.94
C ARG A 61 14.06 -0.97 4.13
N ASN A 62 12.99 -0.28 4.43
CA ASN A 62 12.13 -0.62 5.56
C ASN A 62 11.05 -1.62 5.11
N ALA A 63 11.05 -2.82 5.72
CA ALA A 63 10.15 -3.91 5.34
C ALA A 63 8.66 -3.53 5.49
N VAL A 64 8.32 -2.74 6.52
CA VAL A 64 6.93 -2.33 6.79
C VAL A 64 6.46 -1.32 5.74
N ALA A 65 7.30 -0.33 5.40
CA ALA A 65 7.00 0.67 4.38
C ALA A 65 6.84 0.03 2.98
N PHE A 66 7.77 -0.86 2.62
CA PHE A 66 7.69 -1.62 1.37
C PHE A 66 6.39 -2.42 1.29
N ALA A 67 6.08 -3.19 2.34
CA ALA A 67 4.87 -3.99 2.40
C ALA A 67 3.59 -3.14 2.32
N ALA A 68 3.55 -1.97 2.98
CA ALA A 68 2.40 -1.08 2.95
C ALA A 68 2.09 -0.57 1.53
N VAL A 69 3.12 -0.09 0.80
CA VAL A 69 2.98 0.38 -0.58
C VAL A 69 2.53 -0.74 -1.51
N HIS A 70 3.19 -1.90 -1.43
CA HIS A 70 2.86 -3.02 -2.32
C HIS A 70 1.49 -3.64 -2.02
N LYS A 71 1.10 -3.77 -0.75
CA LYS A 71 -0.23 -4.28 -0.39
C LYS A 71 -1.36 -3.39 -0.93
N LEU A 72 -1.24 -2.07 -0.79
CA LEU A 72 -2.24 -1.17 -1.35
C LEU A 72 -2.27 -1.26 -2.89
N LEU A 73 -1.10 -1.19 -3.52
CA LEU A 73 -0.98 -1.28 -4.97
C LEU A 73 -1.58 -2.58 -5.52
N ASP A 74 -1.20 -3.73 -4.96
CA ASP A 74 -1.63 -5.03 -5.43
C ASP A 74 -3.12 -5.29 -5.14
N SER A 75 -3.63 -4.79 -4.01
CA SER A 75 -5.06 -4.88 -3.70
C SER A 75 -5.92 -4.00 -4.61
N CYS A 76 -5.39 -2.87 -5.09
CA CYS A 76 -6.10 -2.03 -6.06
C CYS A 76 -5.98 -2.57 -7.50
N TRP A 77 -4.83 -3.17 -7.87
CA TRP A 77 -4.57 -3.73 -9.20
C TRP A 77 -4.69 -5.26 -9.22
N VAL A 78 -5.76 -5.81 -8.62
CA VAL A 78 -6.07 -7.25 -8.70
C VAL A 78 -6.40 -7.64 -10.14
N ASP A 79 -7.11 -6.77 -10.83
CA ASP A 79 -7.48 -6.87 -12.25
C ASP A 79 -7.28 -5.52 -12.94
N ASN A 80 -7.46 -5.51 -14.26
CA ASN A 80 -7.45 -4.29 -15.04
C ASN A 80 -8.90 -3.90 -15.36
N PRO A 81 -9.22 -2.59 -15.42
CA PRO A 81 -10.57 -2.16 -15.73
C PRO A 81 -10.97 -2.52 -17.15
N THR A 82 -12.24 -2.80 -17.36
CA THR A 82 -12.85 -2.88 -18.68
C THR A 82 -13.12 -1.47 -19.18
N ILE A 83 -12.68 -1.18 -20.42
CA ILE A 83 -12.86 0.12 -21.07
C ILE A 83 -14.12 0.04 -21.92
N ILE A 84 -15.06 0.94 -21.65
CA ILE A 84 -16.39 0.99 -22.26
C ILE A 84 -16.55 2.32 -22.98
N ASP A 85 -17.10 2.26 -24.20
CA ASP A 85 -17.46 3.42 -25.01
C ASP A 85 -18.86 3.88 -24.61
N GLY A 86 -18.98 5.03 -23.96
CA GLY A 86 -20.23 5.59 -23.46
C GLY A 86 -20.27 5.82 -21.95
N ASP A 87 -21.37 6.38 -21.49
CA ASP A 87 -21.58 6.80 -20.12
C ASP A 87 -22.05 5.65 -19.19
N ASP A 88 -22.69 4.61 -19.73
CA ASP A 88 -23.28 3.54 -18.90
C ASP A 88 -22.64 2.17 -19.09
N ALA A 89 -22.07 1.65 -18.00
CA ALA A 89 -21.47 0.32 -17.94
C ALA A 89 -22.49 -0.83 -18.08
N LYS A 90 -23.78 -0.56 -17.99
CA LYS A 90 -24.84 -1.58 -17.94
C LYS A 90 -25.53 -1.84 -19.28
N GLU A 91 -25.48 -0.94 -20.23
CA GLU A 91 -26.25 -1.06 -21.48
C GLU A 91 -25.57 -1.87 -22.59
N SER A 92 -24.27 -2.06 -22.58
CA SER A 92 -23.55 -2.74 -23.65
C SER A 92 -23.20 -4.19 -23.30
N THR A 93 -24.05 -5.14 -23.68
CA THR A 93 -23.71 -6.57 -23.70
C THR A 93 -22.78 -6.95 -24.86
N GLN A 94 -22.55 -6.06 -25.82
CA GLN A 94 -21.68 -6.29 -26.97
C GLN A 94 -20.50 -5.37 -27.00
N THR A 95 -19.30 -5.93 -26.97
CA THR A 95 -18.02 -5.19 -27.06
C THR A 95 -17.87 -4.57 -28.45
N THR A 96 -17.74 -3.25 -28.52
CA THR A 96 -17.56 -2.51 -29.77
C THR A 96 -16.19 -2.81 -30.41
N PRO A 97 -16.01 -2.59 -31.73
CA PRO A 97 -14.71 -2.72 -32.38
C PRO A 97 -13.64 -1.77 -31.79
N TRP A 98 -14.05 -0.57 -31.35
CA TRP A 98 -13.18 0.40 -30.70
C TRP A 98 -12.67 -0.13 -29.35
N GLU A 99 -13.57 -0.60 -28.49
CA GLU A 99 -13.23 -1.20 -27.19
C GLU A 99 -12.25 -2.36 -27.31
N LYS A 100 -12.48 -3.25 -28.31
CA LYS A 100 -11.58 -4.38 -28.60
C LYS A 100 -10.17 -3.90 -28.96
N SER A 101 -10.07 -2.86 -29.80
CA SER A 101 -8.78 -2.33 -30.23
C SER A 101 -8.04 -1.65 -29.08
N VAL A 102 -8.73 -0.84 -28.28
CA VAL A 102 -8.16 -0.14 -27.12
C VAL A 102 -7.74 -1.13 -26.04
N THR A 103 -8.58 -2.10 -25.70
CA THR A 103 -8.24 -3.15 -24.74
C THR A 103 -7.00 -3.94 -25.16
N LYS A 104 -6.87 -4.27 -26.45
CA LYS A 104 -5.70 -4.94 -27.00
C LYS A 104 -4.43 -4.09 -26.86
N LEU A 105 -4.53 -2.79 -27.10
CA LEU A 105 -3.42 -1.84 -26.93
C LEU A 105 -3.01 -1.75 -25.46
N MET A 106 -3.97 -1.53 -24.56
CA MET A 106 -3.73 -1.32 -23.14
C MET A 106 -3.12 -2.55 -22.45
N LYS A 107 -3.40 -3.77 -22.93
CA LYS A 107 -2.73 -4.99 -22.42
C LYS A 107 -1.21 -4.90 -22.43
N LYS A 108 -0.62 -4.13 -23.35
CA LYS A 108 0.83 -3.93 -23.43
C LYS A 108 1.36 -2.97 -22.36
N TYR A 109 0.50 -2.11 -21.81
CA TYR A 109 0.92 -0.96 -21.01
C TYR A 109 0.47 -0.99 -19.55
N TRP A 110 -0.44 -1.87 -19.16
CA TRP A 110 -0.92 -1.97 -17.78
C TRP A 110 0.20 -2.06 -16.75
N ALA A 111 1.21 -2.88 -17.01
CA ALA A 111 2.36 -3.01 -16.12
C ALA A 111 3.14 -1.68 -15.93
N LYS A 112 3.18 -0.82 -16.96
CA LYS A 112 3.86 0.48 -16.90
C LYS A 112 3.02 1.51 -16.15
N ILE A 113 1.70 1.47 -16.32
CA ILE A 113 0.76 2.31 -15.58
C ILE A 113 0.79 1.94 -14.09
N LYS A 114 0.73 0.64 -13.78
CA LYS A 114 0.88 0.13 -12.41
C LYS A 114 2.22 0.54 -11.77
N ASP A 115 3.33 0.51 -12.54
CA ASP A 115 4.64 0.96 -12.03
C ASP A 115 4.67 2.49 -11.80
N ALA A 116 4.02 3.29 -12.65
CA ALA A 116 3.86 4.72 -12.42
C ALA A 116 3.02 5.00 -11.16
N ASP A 117 1.93 4.27 -10.96
CA ASP A 117 1.10 4.36 -9.75
C ASP A 117 1.88 4.00 -8.48
N ARG A 118 2.69 2.93 -8.52
CA ARG A 118 3.60 2.57 -7.42
C ARG A 118 4.54 3.73 -7.05
N ARG A 119 5.09 4.40 -8.06
CA ARG A 119 5.99 5.54 -7.86
C ARG A 119 5.26 6.76 -7.28
N ASN A 120 4.01 6.96 -7.67
CA ASN A 120 3.16 8.00 -7.12
C ASN A 120 2.88 7.78 -5.62
N LEU A 121 2.63 6.54 -5.18
CA LEU A 121 2.44 6.23 -3.76
C LEU A 121 3.65 6.60 -2.89
N VAL A 122 4.86 6.55 -3.44
CA VAL A 122 6.09 6.88 -2.69
C VAL A 122 6.40 8.37 -2.72
N GLY A 123 6.17 9.04 -3.86
CA GLY A 123 6.41 10.47 -4.05
C GLY A 123 5.15 11.31 -3.91
N ARG A 124 5.30 12.64 -4.06
CA ARG A 124 4.18 13.57 -4.21
C ARG A 124 3.50 13.40 -5.56
N TYR A 125 4.29 13.05 -6.56
CA TYR A 125 3.83 12.74 -7.91
C TYR A 125 4.79 11.75 -8.58
N SER A 126 4.33 11.17 -9.64
CA SER A 126 5.15 10.40 -10.57
C SER A 126 4.82 10.81 -11.99
N ALA A 127 5.60 10.34 -12.94
CA ALA A 127 5.34 10.63 -14.35
C ALA A 127 5.37 9.36 -15.19
N LEU A 128 4.57 9.38 -16.26
CA LEU A 128 4.59 8.40 -17.32
C LEU A 128 4.97 9.11 -18.62
N LEU A 129 6.23 8.96 -19.05
CA LEU A 129 6.70 9.52 -20.32
C LEU A 129 6.34 8.59 -21.47
N ILE A 130 5.99 9.18 -22.61
CA ILE A 130 5.63 8.47 -23.82
C ILE A 130 6.64 8.79 -24.91
N GLN A 131 7.41 7.80 -25.32
CA GLN A 131 8.33 7.94 -26.45
C GLN A 131 7.58 7.59 -27.73
N PHE A 132 7.49 8.58 -28.63
CA PHE A 132 6.87 8.43 -29.93
C PHE A 132 7.91 8.25 -31.04
N ARG A 133 7.52 7.53 -32.07
CA ARG A 133 8.26 7.42 -33.35
C ARG A 133 7.70 8.44 -34.33
N ASP A 134 7.85 9.70 -34.01
CA ASP A 134 7.28 10.81 -34.77
C ASP A 134 8.30 11.70 -35.48
N GLY A 135 9.61 11.37 -35.35
CA GLY A 135 10.72 12.10 -35.95
C GLY A 135 11.02 13.45 -35.31
N ARG A 136 10.48 13.73 -34.11
CA ARG A 136 10.72 14.96 -33.36
C ARG A 136 11.48 14.70 -32.06
N GLU A 137 12.16 15.75 -31.59
CA GLU A 137 12.86 15.73 -30.31
C GLU A 137 11.88 15.75 -29.13
N TRP A 138 12.39 15.41 -27.94
CA TRP A 138 11.56 15.34 -26.71
C TRP A 138 10.95 16.68 -26.31
N ASN A 139 11.62 17.79 -26.60
CA ASN A 139 11.16 19.16 -26.27
C ASN A 139 10.14 19.72 -27.25
N GLU A 140 9.89 19.04 -28.36
CA GLU A 140 8.92 19.45 -29.38
C GLU A 140 7.56 18.76 -29.14
N PRO A 141 6.46 19.44 -29.52
CA PRO A 141 5.13 18.83 -29.52
C PRO A 141 5.08 17.62 -30.43
N VAL A 142 4.19 16.69 -30.15
CA VAL A 142 4.06 15.44 -30.91
C VAL A 142 3.65 15.70 -32.36
N ASN A 143 4.28 15.06 -33.33
CA ASN A 143 3.88 15.12 -34.72
C ASN A 143 2.62 14.25 -34.95
N ARG A 144 1.46 14.82 -34.70
CA ARG A 144 0.16 14.14 -34.77
C ARG A 144 -0.12 13.51 -36.13
N VAL A 145 0.37 14.08 -37.23
CA VAL A 145 0.18 13.54 -38.57
C VAL A 145 0.90 12.20 -38.72
N VAL A 146 2.15 12.12 -38.30
CA VAL A 146 2.93 10.86 -38.33
C VAL A 146 2.35 9.83 -37.37
N VAL A 147 2.01 10.26 -36.15
CA VAL A 147 1.42 9.37 -35.14
C VAL A 147 0.10 8.79 -35.61
N LYS A 148 -0.79 9.61 -36.18
CA LYS A 148 -2.08 9.16 -36.76
C LYS A 148 -1.90 8.14 -37.88
N THR A 149 -0.83 8.26 -38.68
CA THR A 149 -0.52 7.29 -39.73
C THR A 149 -0.01 5.97 -39.16
N LEU A 150 0.85 6.02 -38.14
CA LEU A 150 1.45 4.84 -37.51
C LEU A 150 0.53 4.17 -36.49
N LYS A 151 -0.44 4.91 -35.91
CA LYS A 151 -1.35 4.45 -34.85
C LYS A 151 -0.57 3.79 -33.70
N GLU A 152 -0.96 2.58 -33.29
CA GLU A 152 -0.29 1.85 -32.20
C GLU A 152 1.23 1.70 -32.36
N ARG A 153 1.74 1.66 -33.60
CA ARG A 153 3.17 1.53 -33.91
C ARG A 153 3.94 2.82 -33.62
N ALA A 154 3.25 3.95 -33.40
CA ALA A 154 3.88 5.21 -33.06
C ALA A 154 4.48 5.19 -31.65
N ILE A 155 3.92 4.41 -30.72
CA ILE A 155 4.45 4.29 -29.35
C ILE A 155 5.67 3.35 -29.39
N VAL A 156 6.84 3.88 -29.02
CA VAL A 156 8.06 3.09 -28.86
C VAL A 156 8.07 2.44 -27.48
N LYS A 157 7.88 3.23 -26.42
CA LYS A 157 7.82 2.77 -25.03
C LYS A 157 7.14 3.79 -24.12
N LEU A 158 6.64 3.29 -22.99
CA LEU A 158 6.22 4.07 -21.85
C LEU A 158 7.30 3.95 -20.75
N ILE A 159 7.70 5.09 -20.20
CA ILE A 159 8.77 5.19 -19.20
C ILE A 159 8.19 5.76 -17.92
N PRO A 160 7.93 4.96 -16.90
CA PRO A 160 7.58 5.46 -15.57
C PRO A 160 8.79 6.16 -14.95
N ALA A 161 8.59 7.32 -14.34
CA ALA A 161 9.63 8.11 -13.70
C ALA A 161 9.26 8.50 -12.27
N TRP A 162 10.27 8.55 -11.39
CA TRP A 162 10.13 9.02 -10.02
C TRP A 162 10.06 10.55 -9.96
N GLU A 163 9.51 11.09 -8.88
CA GLU A 163 9.51 12.53 -8.58
C GLU A 163 10.91 13.15 -8.71
N SER A 164 11.94 12.48 -8.22
CA SER A 164 13.34 12.97 -8.31
C SER A 164 13.86 13.06 -9.74
N GLN A 165 13.32 12.27 -10.67
CA GLN A 165 13.74 12.25 -12.06
C GLN A 165 13.03 13.30 -12.91
N ILE A 166 11.88 13.82 -12.44
CA ILE A 166 11.06 14.79 -13.17
C ILE A 166 10.97 16.07 -12.36
N LYS A 167 11.30 17.18 -13.01
CA LYS A 167 11.10 18.52 -12.42
C LYS A 167 10.31 19.38 -13.41
N PRO A 168 9.43 20.27 -12.93
CA PRO A 168 8.79 21.24 -13.81
C PRO A 168 9.87 22.09 -14.48
N GLY A 169 9.65 22.40 -15.73
CA GLY A 169 10.46 23.35 -16.49
C GLY A 169 9.83 24.74 -16.46
N ASN A 170 9.50 25.26 -17.65
CA ASN A 170 8.84 26.54 -17.76
C ASN A 170 7.34 26.41 -17.48
N PHE A 171 6.77 27.42 -16.83
CA PHE A 171 5.34 27.53 -16.56
C PHE A 171 4.66 28.44 -17.59
N ASP A 172 3.40 28.19 -17.87
CA ASP A 172 2.56 29.09 -18.62
C ASP A 172 2.24 30.32 -17.77
N THR A 173 2.69 31.47 -18.24
CA THR A 173 2.50 32.78 -17.58
C THR A 173 1.46 33.65 -18.26
N ASP A 174 0.85 33.18 -19.34
CA ASP A 174 -0.22 33.89 -20.00
C ASP A 174 -1.53 33.76 -19.21
N THR A 175 -1.96 34.85 -18.58
CA THR A 175 -3.19 34.92 -17.78
C THR A 175 -4.48 34.67 -18.55
N LEU A 176 -4.43 34.66 -19.88
CA LEU A 176 -5.57 34.37 -20.76
C LEU A 176 -5.57 32.89 -21.23
N SER A 177 -4.53 32.16 -20.92
CA SER A 177 -4.42 30.74 -21.29
C SER A 177 -5.23 29.88 -20.33
N GLU A 178 -5.88 28.85 -20.85
CA GLU A 178 -6.55 27.79 -20.06
C GLU A 178 -5.55 27.00 -19.18
N THR A 179 -4.27 27.02 -19.54
CA THR A 179 -3.19 26.33 -18.84
C THR A 179 -2.34 27.27 -17.98
N TYR A 180 -2.84 28.47 -17.68
CA TYR A 180 -2.14 29.42 -16.81
C TYR A 180 -1.68 28.78 -15.49
N GLY A 181 -0.41 28.97 -15.13
CA GLY A 181 0.18 28.41 -13.93
C GLY A 181 0.57 26.94 -14.02
N GLN A 182 0.29 26.27 -15.14
CA GLN A 182 0.73 24.88 -15.36
C GLN A 182 2.08 24.82 -16.09
N PRO A 183 2.88 23.75 -15.87
CA PRO A 183 4.13 23.57 -16.59
C PRO A 183 3.89 23.30 -18.08
N VAL A 184 4.54 24.06 -18.96
CA VAL A 184 4.55 23.82 -20.42
C VAL A 184 5.66 22.86 -20.85
N SER A 185 6.61 22.57 -19.97
CA SER A 185 7.67 21.60 -20.20
C SER A 185 8.13 21.00 -18.89
N TYR A 186 8.77 19.84 -18.97
CA TYR A 186 9.36 19.14 -17.83
C TYR A 186 10.81 18.78 -18.14
N ASN A 187 11.66 18.76 -17.13
CA ASN A 187 13.02 18.29 -17.23
C ASN A 187 13.10 16.86 -16.69
N PHE A 188 13.42 15.92 -17.56
CA PHE A 188 13.63 14.53 -17.23
C PHE A 188 15.11 14.22 -17.05
N ASN A 189 15.51 13.82 -15.86
CA ASN A 189 16.85 13.39 -15.54
C ASN A 189 16.97 11.90 -15.82
N GLU A 190 17.59 11.56 -16.97
CA GLU A 190 17.87 10.18 -17.34
C GLU A 190 19.33 9.81 -17.09
N GLN A 191 19.55 8.53 -16.83
CA GLN A 191 20.88 7.96 -16.75
C GLN A 191 21.04 6.95 -17.88
N PRO A 192 21.73 7.32 -18.98
CA PRO A 192 21.88 6.44 -20.12
C PRO A 192 22.77 5.24 -19.76
N VAL A 193 22.50 4.11 -20.38
CA VAL A 193 23.32 2.91 -20.26
C VAL A 193 24.22 2.84 -21.50
N GLY A 194 25.54 2.71 -21.29
CA GLY A 194 26.52 2.52 -22.36
C GLY A 194 26.46 1.11 -22.96
N ASP A 195 27.14 0.93 -24.09
CA ASP A 195 27.19 -0.35 -24.79
C ASP A 195 27.82 -1.49 -23.96
N ASP A 196 28.62 -1.13 -22.97
CA ASP A 196 29.26 -2.03 -22.01
C ASP A 196 28.36 -2.36 -20.79
N GLY A 197 27.13 -1.84 -20.76
CA GLY A 197 26.19 -1.99 -19.64
C GLY A 197 26.47 -1.08 -18.45
N THR A 198 27.46 -0.20 -18.52
CA THR A 198 27.72 0.78 -17.46
C THR A 198 26.76 1.96 -17.54
N TYR A 199 26.45 2.55 -16.39
CA TYR A 199 25.63 3.75 -16.34
C TYR A 199 26.47 4.98 -16.63
N GLY A 200 26.08 5.73 -17.65
CA GLY A 200 26.67 7.01 -17.99
C GLY A 200 26.28 8.12 -17.01
N PRO A 201 26.83 9.32 -17.19
CA PRO A 201 26.44 10.46 -16.36
C PRO A 201 24.96 10.82 -16.55
N VAL A 202 24.35 11.30 -15.47
CA VAL A 202 22.97 11.81 -15.52
C VAL A 202 22.91 13.00 -16.48
N ARG A 203 21.97 12.97 -17.41
CA ARG A 203 21.67 14.09 -18.31
C ARG A 203 20.24 14.54 -18.15
N SER A 204 19.99 15.83 -18.26
CA SER A 204 18.66 16.40 -18.24
C SER A 204 18.13 16.57 -19.66
N VAL A 205 16.95 16.03 -19.92
CA VAL A 205 16.25 16.13 -21.19
C VAL A 205 14.97 16.92 -20.98
N THR A 206 14.77 18.00 -21.73
CA THR A 206 13.50 18.75 -21.69
C THR A 206 12.44 17.97 -22.45
N VAL A 207 11.27 17.81 -21.84
CA VAL A 207 10.14 17.03 -22.36
C VAL A 207 8.92 17.93 -22.50
N HIS A 208 8.32 17.92 -23.69
CA HIS A 208 7.07 18.64 -23.97
C HIS A 208 5.89 17.97 -23.23
N THR A 209 4.91 18.76 -22.76
CA THR A 209 3.73 18.26 -22.00
C THR A 209 2.93 17.19 -22.73
N GLU A 210 2.88 17.20 -24.06
CA GLU A 210 2.20 16.15 -24.83
C GLU A 210 2.86 14.77 -24.70
N ARG A 211 4.11 14.70 -24.26
CA ARG A 211 4.90 13.46 -24.13
C ARG A 211 4.98 12.92 -22.72
N ILE A 212 4.30 13.56 -21.78
CA ILE A 212 4.33 13.19 -20.37
C ILE A 212 2.91 13.24 -19.78
N ILE A 213 2.65 12.33 -18.87
CA ILE A 213 1.44 12.31 -18.03
C ILE A 213 1.91 12.31 -16.59
N ILE A 214 1.44 13.27 -15.79
CA ILE A 214 1.73 13.34 -14.36
C ILE A 214 0.64 12.60 -13.59
N LEU A 215 1.05 11.77 -12.65
CA LEU A 215 0.19 11.12 -11.68
C LEU A 215 0.41 11.81 -10.33
N CYS A 216 -0.63 12.39 -9.77
CA CYS A 216 -0.59 13.12 -8.52
C CYS A 216 -1.85 12.81 -7.71
N GLU A 217 -1.70 12.15 -6.58
CA GLU A 217 -2.81 11.74 -5.71
C GLU A 217 -2.88 12.62 -4.47
N GLY A 218 -4.09 13.06 -4.10
CA GLY A 218 -4.33 13.82 -2.87
C GLY A 218 -3.86 15.27 -2.91
N SER A 219 -3.73 15.88 -4.10
CA SER A 219 -3.48 17.32 -4.22
C SER A 219 -4.70 18.12 -3.75
N GLU A 220 -4.48 19.06 -2.84
CA GLU A 220 -5.53 19.93 -2.31
C GLU A 220 -5.74 21.17 -3.19
N ASP A 221 -4.74 21.55 -3.99
CA ASP A 221 -4.71 22.85 -4.72
C ASP A 221 -4.86 22.67 -6.23
N GLU A 222 -5.32 21.51 -6.71
CA GLU A 222 -5.30 21.15 -8.14
C GLU A 222 -3.90 21.21 -8.78
N ASN A 223 -2.87 21.40 -7.95
CA ASN A 223 -1.48 21.44 -8.38
C ASN A 223 -0.97 20.02 -8.63
N MET A 224 -0.74 19.69 -9.89
CA MET A 224 -0.25 18.36 -10.33
C MET A 224 1.09 17.94 -9.73
N LEU A 225 1.73 18.77 -8.90
CA LEU A 225 3.05 18.54 -8.31
C LEU A 225 3.02 18.51 -6.78
N SER A 226 1.86 18.73 -6.15
CA SER A 226 1.71 18.81 -4.69
C SER A 226 0.84 17.71 -4.08
N GLY A 227 0.95 16.50 -4.60
CA GLY A 227 0.27 15.33 -4.05
C GLY A 227 0.79 14.92 -2.67
N VAL A 228 0.08 14.00 -2.04
CA VAL A 228 0.38 13.52 -0.70
C VAL A 228 0.98 12.11 -0.77
N PRO A 229 2.28 11.93 -0.47
CA PRO A 229 2.89 10.61 -0.40
C PRO A 229 2.16 9.70 0.59
N PHE A 230 1.90 8.47 0.19
CA PHE A 230 1.17 7.49 1.01
C PHE A 230 1.77 7.28 2.40
N LEU A 231 3.10 7.32 2.51
CA LEU A 231 3.82 7.12 3.77
C LEU A 231 3.93 8.38 4.64
N ARG A 232 3.44 9.56 4.17
CA ARG A 232 3.66 10.84 4.85
C ARG A 232 3.14 10.84 6.28
N ALA A 233 1.90 10.46 6.50
CA ALA A 233 1.27 10.48 7.81
C ALA A 233 1.92 9.49 8.79
N GLY A 234 2.37 8.34 8.28
CA GLY A 234 2.98 7.27 9.08
C GLY A 234 4.50 7.34 9.19
N TYR A 235 5.16 8.33 8.61
CA TYR A 235 6.61 8.35 8.49
C TYR A 235 7.34 8.26 9.84
N ASN A 236 6.92 9.04 10.82
CA ASN A 236 7.53 9.02 12.15
C ASN A 236 7.33 7.67 12.84
N LYS A 237 6.20 7.02 12.62
CA LYS A 237 5.92 5.69 13.19
C LYS A 237 6.74 4.58 12.54
N LEU A 238 7.07 4.72 11.25
CA LEU A 238 8.04 3.83 10.60
C LEU A 238 9.42 3.94 11.24
N LEU A 239 9.88 5.16 11.55
CA LEU A 239 11.14 5.39 12.26
C LEU A 239 11.12 4.79 13.68
N ASP A 240 10.00 4.90 14.39
CA ASP A 240 9.87 4.32 15.73
C ASP A 240 9.86 2.78 15.68
N LEU A 241 9.16 2.17 14.73
CA LEU A 241 9.21 0.72 14.51
C LEU A 241 10.65 0.24 14.25
N GLU A 242 11.42 0.99 13.45
CA GLU A 242 12.81 0.68 13.16
C GLU A 242 13.70 0.84 14.39
N LYS A 243 13.50 1.92 15.18
CA LYS A 243 14.23 2.14 16.45
C LYS A 243 13.94 1.04 17.47
N ILE A 244 12.66 0.61 17.61
CA ILE A 244 12.26 -0.45 18.55
C ILE A 244 12.88 -1.77 18.13
N SER A 245 12.77 -2.15 16.86
CA SER A 245 13.29 -3.41 16.35
C SER A 245 14.81 -3.43 16.36
N GLY A 246 15.46 -2.38 15.86
CA GLY A 246 16.92 -2.24 15.80
C GLY A 246 17.53 -2.12 17.18
N GLY A 247 16.95 -1.30 18.07
CA GLY A 247 17.40 -1.14 19.46
C GLY A 247 17.29 -2.44 20.27
N SER A 248 16.22 -3.21 20.06
CA SER A 248 16.08 -4.52 20.67
C SER A 248 17.15 -5.50 20.18
N ALA A 249 17.41 -5.55 18.88
CA ALA A 249 18.46 -6.38 18.30
C ALA A 249 19.85 -5.98 18.79
N GLU A 250 20.15 -4.69 18.87
CA GLU A 250 21.40 -4.18 19.39
C GLU A 250 21.55 -4.50 20.90
N GLY A 251 20.49 -4.34 21.68
CA GLY A 251 20.45 -4.72 23.10
C GLY A 251 20.73 -6.21 23.30
N PHE A 252 20.15 -7.06 22.44
CA PHE A 252 20.44 -8.50 22.45
C PHE A 252 21.92 -8.80 22.14
N LEU A 253 22.48 -8.17 21.10
CA LEU A 253 23.89 -8.35 20.74
C LEU A 253 24.84 -7.85 21.85
N LYS A 254 24.52 -6.71 22.48
CA LYS A 254 25.30 -6.19 23.60
C LYS A 254 25.24 -7.10 24.83
N ASN A 255 24.09 -7.70 25.10
CA ASN A 255 23.95 -8.67 26.20
C ASN A 255 24.61 -10.02 25.88
N ALA A 256 24.61 -10.44 24.62
CA ALA A 256 25.30 -11.64 24.17
C ALA A 256 26.82 -11.50 24.20
N SER A 257 27.34 -10.28 23.93
CA SER A 257 28.74 -9.96 24.10
C SER A 257 29.01 -9.58 25.57
N ARG A 258 29.78 -10.40 26.27
CA ARG A 258 30.11 -10.18 27.69
C ARG A 258 30.80 -8.84 27.87
N GLN A 259 30.08 -7.84 28.39
CA GLN A 259 30.67 -6.56 28.78
C GLN A 259 31.19 -6.68 30.20
N LEU A 260 32.49 -6.56 30.39
CA LEU A 260 33.14 -6.65 31.70
C LEU A 260 33.49 -5.29 32.19
N GLY A 261 32.96 -4.92 33.34
CA GLY A 261 33.46 -3.80 34.15
C GLY A 261 34.62 -4.30 35.02
N ILE A 262 35.76 -3.63 34.97
CA ILE A 262 36.93 -3.98 35.77
C ILE A 262 37.18 -2.82 36.71
N ALA A 263 37.00 -3.01 38.01
CA ALA A 263 37.36 -2.07 39.05
C ALA A 263 38.71 -2.45 39.62
N PHE A 264 39.63 -1.49 39.64
CA PHE A 264 40.94 -1.66 40.27
C PHE A 264 40.92 -1.11 41.70
N ASP A 265 41.61 -1.83 42.60
CA ASP A 265 41.76 -1.37 43.97
C ASP A 265 42.63 -0.10 44.02
N LYS A 266 42.43 0.74 45.07
CA LYS A 266 43.16 1.99 45.24
C LYS A 266 44.68 1.80 45.37
N GLU A 267 45.11 0.63 45.85
CA GLU A 267 46.52 0.27 46.04
C GLU A 267 47.17 -0.31 44.75
N THR A 268 46.39 -0.44 43.66
CA THR A 268 46.93 -0.96 42.42
C THR A 268 47.87 0.04 41.75
N ASP A 269 49.09 -0.39 41.45
CA ASP A 269 50.06 0.42 40.70
C ASP A 269 49.69 0.52 39.23
N MET A 270 48.89 1.55 38.92
CA MET A 270 48.43 1.81 37.54
C MET A 270 49.57 2.15 36.57
N ALA A 271 50.69 2.66 37.08
CA ALA A 271 51.86 2.99 36.26
C ALA A 271 52.55 1.71 35.74
N SER A 272 52.70 0.71 36.62
CA SER A 272 53.22 -0.60 36.26
C SER A 272 52.33 -1.34 35.25
N LEU A 273 50.98 -1.26 35.42
CA LEU A 273 50.05 -1.87 34.51
C LEU A 273 50.07 -1.19 33.12
N LYS A 274 50.14 0.12 33.07
CA LYS A 274 50.28 0.86 31.81
C LYS A 274 51.57 0.48 31.08
N LYS A 275 52.70 0.41 31.83
CA LYS A 275 53.98 0.01 31.29
C LYS A 275 53.92 -1.41 30.72
N SER A 276 53.32 -2.37 31.44
CA SER A 276 53.17 -3.76 30.99
C SER A 276 52.32 -3.87 29.72
N ALA A 277 51.27 -3.01 29.59
CA ALA A 277 50.44 -2.96 28.36
C ALA A 277 51.27 -2.41 27.18
N THR A 278 52.07 -1.35 27.41
CA THR A 278 52.94 -0.79 26.37
C THR A 278 54.06 -1.76 25.97
N ASP A 279 54.67 -2.44 26.93
CA ASP A 279 55.69 -3.47 26.69
C ASP A 279 55.14 -4.67 25.92
N ALA A 280 53.81 -4.96 26.05
CA ALA A 280 53.10 -5.95 25.29
C ALA A 280 52.66 -5.49 23.89
N GLY A 281 52.98 -4.24 23.50
CA GLY A 281 52.73 -3.67 22.18
C GLY A 281 51.36 -2.98 22.02
N PHE A 282 50.64 -2.75 23.12
CA PHE A 282 49.38 -1.98 23.10
C PHE A 282 49.61 -0.49 23.32
N LYS A 283 48.76 0.34 22.73
CA LYS A 283 48.85 1.79 22.83
C LYS A 283 48.59 2.28 24.26
N ASP A 284 47.63 1.65 24.93
CA ASP A 284 47.26 1.96 26.31
C ASP A 284 46.70 0.74 27.04
N LEU A 285 46.45 0.86 28.35
CA LEU A 285 45.84 -0.20 29.16
C LEU A 285 44.41 -0.53 28.70
N GLY A 286 43.65 0.47 28.23
CA GLY A 286 42.27 0.26 27.73
C GLY A 286 42.26 -0.64 26.48
N GLU A 287 43.17 -0.42 25.55
CA GLU A 287 43.32 -1.25 24.35
C GLU A 287 43.71 -2.70 24.72
N ALA A 288 44.63 -2.88 25.63
CA ALA A 288 45.03 -4.21 26.10
C ALA A 288 43.89 -4.98 26.77
N LEU A 289 43.06 -4.30 27.57
CA LEU A 289 41.90 -4.87 28.22
C LEU A 289 40.78 -5.19 27.18
N ASN A 290 40.56 -4.27 26.25
CA ASN A 290 39.59 -4.50 25.18
C ASN A 290 39.96 -5.69 24.27
N ASP A 291 41.24 -5.85 23.95
CA ASP A 291 41.73 -7.01 23.22
C ASP A 291 41.43 -8.31 23.96
N LYS A 292 41.68 -8.36 25.26
CA LYS A 292 41.37 -9.51 26.13
C LYS A 292 39.88 -9.84 26.14
N VAL A 293 39.04 -8.82 26.36
CA VAL A 293 37.57 -8.97 26.36
C VAL A 293 37.07 -9.42 24.96
N SER A 294 37.62 -8.86 23.90
CA SER A 294 37.32 -9.24 22.53
C SER A 294 37.65 -10.71 22.25
N LYS A 295 38.80 -11.19 22.70
CA LYS A 295 39.18 -12.61 22.58
C LYS A 295 38.27 -13.53 23.37
N MET A 296 37.89 -13.13 24.60
CA MET A 296 36.86 -13.86 25.36
C MET A 296 35.51 -13.95 24.61
N ASN A 297 35.05 -12.83 24.05
CA ASN A 297 33.79 -12.78 23.31
C ASN A 297 33.83 -13.60 22.01
N ARG A 298 34.98 -13.76 21.40
CA ARG A 298 35.19 -14.64 20.23
C ARG A 298 35.34 -16.13 20.59
N GLY A 299 35.30 -16.45 21.88
CA GLY A 299 35.44 -17.84 22.36
C GLY A 299 36.88 -18.39 22.30
N THR A 300 37.88 -17.52 22.07
CA THR A 300 39.30 -17.92 22.08
C THR A 300 39.90 -18.04 23.49
N ASP A 301 39.41 -17.20 24.42
CA ASP A 301 39.82 -17.25 25.84
C ASP A 301 38.59 -17.50 26.72
N THR A 302 38.66 -18.53 27.60
CA THR A 302 37.54 -18.91 28.47
C THR A 302 37.63 -18.33 29.87
N ALA A 303 38.78 -17.76 30.25
CA ALA A 303 38.99 -17.17 31.57
C ALA A 303 39.81 -15.89 31.50
N LEU A 304 39.36 -14.87 32.27
CA LEU A 304 40.12 -13.66 32.53
C LEU A 304 40.81 -13.78 33.87
N VAL A 305 42.14 -13.94 33.87
CA VAL A 305 42.94 -14.02 35.09
C VAL A 305 43.53 -12.62 35.36
N MET A 306 43.25 -12.09 36.53
CA MET A 306 43.74 -10.76 36.96
C MET A 306 44.35 -10.85 38.34
N GLN A 307 45.43 -10.14 38.55
CA GLN A 307 46.12 -10.08 39.84
C GLN A 307 45.54 -8.98 40.75
N ALA A 308 44.89 -7.95 40.13
CA ALA A 308 44.26 -6.86 40.84
C ALA A 308 42.98 -6.42 40.14
N GLY A 309 41.95 -6.12 40.91
CA GLY A 309 40.65 -5.70 40.44
C GLY A 309 39.55 -6.76 40.49
N THR A 310 38.32 -6.35 40.55
CA THR A 310 37.16 -7.22 40.57
C THR A 310 36.39 -7.09 39.26
N PRO A 311 36.30 -8.14 38.44
CA PRO A 311 35.47 -8.10 37.22
C PRO A 311 34.00 -8.21 37.58
N SER A 312 33.20 -7.37 36.99
CA SER A 312 31.74 -7.45 37.05
C SER A 312 31.18 -7.55 35.63
N VAL A 313 30.16 -8.36 35.46
CA VAL A 313 29.43 -8.44 34.17
C VAL A 313 28.38 -7.34 34.18
N LEU A 314 28.52 -6.40 33.24
CA LEU A 314 27.52 -5.37 33.03
C LEU A 314 26.42 -5.98 32.15
N SER A 315 25.29 -6.31 32.76
CA SER A 315 24.09 -6.79 32.04
C SER A 315 22.99 -5.75 32.19
N VAL A 316 22.36 -5.41 31.08
CA VAL A 316 21.14 -4.63 31.07
C VAL A 316 20.01 -5.62 30.82
N ALA A 317 19.02 -5.65 31.72
CA ALA A 317 17.82 -6.46 31.49
C ALA A 317 17.13 -5.94 30.21
N PRO A 318 16.97 -6.77 29.16
CA PRO A 318 16.29 -6.33 27.97
C PRO A 318 14.81 -6.06 28.30
N ALA A 319 14.34 -4.85 27.99
CA ALA A 319 12.91 -4.56 28.04
C ALA A 319 12.21 -5.36 26.95
N ASP A 320 10.99 -5.85 27.21
CA ASP A 320 10.18 -6.49 26.20
C ASP A 320 9.77 -5.44 25.15
N PRO A 321 10.22 -5.55 23.89
CA PRO A 321 9.88 -4.58 22.85
C PRO A 321 8.45 -4.74 22.32
N LYS A 322 7.80 -5.89 22.58
CA LYS A 322 6.52 -6.26 21.97
C LYS A 322 5.41 -5.24 22.22
N PRO A 323 5.13 -4.78 23.46
CA PRO A 323 4.04 -3.83 23.71
C PRO A 323 4.25 -2.51 22.98
N SER A 324 5.47 -1.96 23.00
CA SER A 324 5.82 -0.72 22.32
C SER A 324 5.72 -0.86 20.80
N TRP A 325 6.17 -2.00 20.28
CA TRP A 325 6.08 -2.30 18.85
C TRP A 325 4.62 -2.41 18.39
N GLU A 326 3.76 -3.11 19.14
CA GLU A 326 2.34 -3.28 18.82
C GLU A 326 1.58 -1.95 18.80
N VAL A 327 1.80 -1.07 19.78
CA VAL A 327 1.20 0.27 19.80
C VAL A 327 1.62 1.07 18.57
N THR A 328 2.92 1.12 18.29
CA THR A 328 3.47 1.89 17.16
C THR A 328 2.99 1.33 15.82
N ALA A 329 2.89 0.00 15.69
CA ALA A 329 2.38 -0.66 14.49
C ALA A 329 0.88 -0.39 14.25
N ASN A 330 0.07 -0.32 15.32
CA ASN A 330 -1.33 0.09 15.22
C ASN A 330 -1.47 1.55 14.77
N GLU A 331 -0.67 2.47 15.34
CA GLU A 331 -0.66 3.87 14.92
C GLU A 331 -0.21 4.02 13.46
N PHE A 332 0.77 3.26 13.02
CA PHE A 332 1.17 3.22 11.61
C PHE A 332 0.02 2.71 10.73
N SER A 333 -0.62 1.60 11.08
CA SER A 333 -1.77 1.05 10.36
C SER A 333 -2.91 2.05 10.23
N ALA A 334 -3.22 2.76 11.32
CA ALA A 334 -4.21 3.83 11.30
C ALA A 334 -3.82 4.99 10.37
N SER A 335 -2.54 5.39 10.36
CA SER A 335 -2.04 6.49 9.54
C SER A 335 -2.15 6.23 8.04
N ILE A 336 -1.99 4.98 7.62
CA ILE A 336 -2.15 4.55 6.23
C ILE A 336 -3.56 4.03 5.92
N GLN A 337 -4.48 4.10 6.90
CA GLN A 337 -5.87 3.62 6.80
C GLN A 337 -5.94 2.15 6.33
N SER A 338 -5.05 1.31 6.81
CA SER A 338 -5.03 -0.13 6.55
C SER A 338 -5.30 -0.87 7.85
N PRO A 339 -6.25 -1.80 7.91
CA PRO A 339 -6.42 -2.62 9.10
C PRO A 339 -5.13 -3.31 9.51
N PHE A 340 -4.88 -3.40 10.82
CA PHE A 340 -3.67 -4.03 11.35
C PHE A 340 -3.48 -5.47 10.84
N THR A 341 -4.56 -6.23 10.80
CA THR A 341 -4.61 -7.60 10.32
C THR A 341 -4.17 -7.73 8.85
N MET A 342 -4.56 -6.75 8.02
CA MET A 342 -4.16 -6.69 6.62
C MET A 342 -2.69 -6.31 6.47
N GLN A 343 -2.15 -5.45 7.34
CA GLN A 343 -0.78 -4.98 7.25
C GLN A 343 0.24 -5.98 7.82
N PHE A 344 -0.04 -6.54 9.01
CA PHE A 344 0.92 -7.34 9.79
C PHE A 344 0.54 -8.83 9.91
N GLY A 345 -0.63 -9.22 9.41
CA GLY A 345 -1.14 -10.58 9.50
C GLY A 345 -2.19 -10.77 10.59
N GLN A 346 -2.90 -11.87 10.51
CA GLN A 346 -4.04 -12.15 11.36
C GLN A 346 -3.61 -12.53 12.78
N GLN A 347 -4.06 -11.75 13.78
CA GLN A 347 -3.90 -12.06 15.20
C GLN A 347 -5.24 -12.19 15.95
N THR A 348 -6.36 -11.94 15.28
CA THR A 348 -7.71 -11.88 15.86
C THR A 348 -8.63 -12.96 15.29
N GLY A 349 -9.79 -13.14 15.91
CA GLY A 349 -10.78 -14.12 15.50
C GLY A 349 -11.37 -13.86 14.10
N ARG A 350 -12.03 -14.87 13.53
CA ARG A 350 -12.53 -14.89 12.14
C ARG A 350 -13.47 -13.71 11.80
N LEU A 351 -14.37 -13.31 12.72
CA LEU A 351 -15.34 -12.24 12.46
C LEU A 351 -14.67 -10.87 12.26
N ALA A 352 -13.73 -10.49 13.15
CA ALA A 352 -12.98 -9.24 13.01
C ALA A 352 -12.17 -9.21 11.69
N SER A 353 -11.65 -10.36 11.24
CA SER A 353 -10.93 -10.47 9.97
C SER A 353 -11.82 -10.21 8.75
N ASP A 354 -13.09 -10.55 8.78
CA ASP A 354 -14.02 -10.36 7.66
C ASP A 354 -14.50 -8.89 7.58
N GLU A 355 -14.67 -8.21 8.70
CA GLU A 355 -14.91 -6.77 8.75
C GLU A 355 -13.69 -5.98 8.22
N ASP A 356 -12.49 -6.32 8.66
CA ASP A 356 -11.24 -5.70 8.20
C ASP A 356 -11.05 -5.85 6.69
N LYS A 357 -11.35 -7.02 6.12
CA LYS A 357 -11.30 -7.25 4.67
C LYS A 357 -12.31 -6.38 3.93
N THR A 358 -13.53 -6.24 4.49
CA THR A 358 -14.59 -5.42 3.90
C THR A 358 -14.19 -3.95 3.89
N GLU A 359 -13.66 -3.41 4.99
CA GLU A 359 -13.17 -2.03 5.06
C GLU A 359 -11.98 -1.80 4.09
N TRP A 360 -11.07 -2.75 4.02
CA TRP A 360 -9.95 -2.68 3.07
C TRP A 360 -10.43 -2.70 1.62
N ALA A 361 -11.39 -3.56 1.28
CA ALA A 361 -11.97 -3.62 -0.06
C ALA A 361 -12.71 -2.33 -0.43
N LYS A 362 -13.47 -1.72 0.48
CA LYS A 362 -14.12 -0.42 0.27
C LYS A 362 -13.09 0.67 -0.05
N ARG A 363 -12.00 0.74 0.72
CA ARG A 363 -10.91 1.68 0.46
C ARG A 363 -10.29 1.48 -0.92
N CYS A 364 -9.98 0.23 -1.26
CA CYS A 364 -9.39 -0.08 -2.57
C CYS A 364 -10.36 0.24 -3.71
N ASN A 365 -11.65 -0.08 -3.58
CA ASN A 365 -12.67 0.30 -4.56
C ASN A 365 -12.77 1.83 -4.72
N GLY A 366 -12.77 2.58 -3.61
CA GLY A 366 -12.77 4.05 -3.66
C GLY A 366 -11.57 4.61 -4.43
N ARG A 367 -10.37 4.03 -4.26
CA ARG A 367 -9.18 4.45 -4.99
C ARG A 367 -9.23 4.05 -6.48
N ARG A 368 -9.80 2.87 -6.80
CA ARG A 368 -10.01 2.41 -8.18
C ARG A 368 -10.92 3.34 -8.95
N TRP A 369 -12.10 3.64 -8.40
CA TRP A 369 -13.09 4.48 -9.06
C TRP A 369 -12.70 5.97 -9.10
N GLY A 370 -11.93 6.42 -8.14
CA GLY A 370 -11.38 7.77 -8.11
C GLY A 370 -10.08 7.89 -8.90
N PHE A 371 -8.96 7.88 -8.18
CA PHE A 371 -7.64 8.18 -8.72
C PHE A 371 -7.22 7.28 -9.90
N GLN A 372 -7.37 5.94 -9.76
CA GLN A 372 -6.88 5.05 -10.81
C GLN A 372 -7.67 5.17 -12.11
N SER A 373 -9.00 5.37 -12.02
CA SER A 373 -9.83 5.65 -13.20
C SER A 373 -9.40 6.93 -13.90
N THR A 374 -9.17 8.00 -13.14
CA THR A 374 -8.67 9.27 -13.69
C THR A 374 -7.33 9.06 -14.42
N VAL A 375 -6.40 8.34 -13.82
CA VAL A 375 -5.10 8.05 -14.45
C VAL A 375 -5.27 7.30 -15.78
N VAL A 376 -6.13 6.26 -15.81
CA VAL A 376 -6.35 5.47 -17.03
C VAL A 376 -7.04 6.32 -18.11
N VAL A 377 -8.03 7.12 -17.75
CA VAL A 377 -8.71 8.05 -18.68
C VAL A 377 -7.70 9.05 -19.24
N ASN A 378 -6.87 9.67 -18.42
CA ASN A 378 -5.83 10.61 -18.87
C ASN A 378 -4.84 9.96 -19.87
N VAL A 379 -4.51 8.67 -19.67
CA VAL A 379 -3.67 7.92 -20.63
C VAL A 379 -4.40 7.71 -21.95
N LEU A 380 -5.68 7.34 -21.91
CA LEU A 380 -6.50 7.16 -23.11
C LEU A 380 -6.70 8.48 -23.84
N GLU A 381 -7.03 9.56 -23.13
CA GLU A 381 -7.17 10.91 -23.67
C GLU A 381 -5.90 11.36 -24.38
N ARG A 382 -4.75 11.14 -23.77
CA ARG A 382 -3.48 11.43 -24.41
C ARG A 382 -3.31 10.66 -25.71
N PHE A 383 -3.68 9.37 -25.73
CA PHE A 383 -3.53 8.53 -26.92
C PHE A 383 -4.44 8.98 -28.07
N TRP A 384 -5.69 9.36 -27.81
CA TRP A 384 -6.56 9.83 -28.90
C TRP A 384 -6.22 11.27 -29.32
N THR A 385 -5.83 12.15 -28.39
CA THR A 385 -5.44 13.52 -28.69
C THR A 385 -4.22 13.58 -29.61
N VAL A 386 -3.23 12.72 -29.39
CA VAL A 386 -2.05 12.65 -30.27
C VAL A 386 -2.25 11.78 -31.53
N GLY A 387 -3.37 11.03 -31.62
CA GLY A 387 -3.74 10.24 -32.79
C GLY A 387 -3.23 8.80 -32.80
N VAL A 388 -2.85 8.23 -31.67
CA VAL A 388 -2.50 6.80 -31.51
C VAL A 388 -3.74 5.92 -31.69
N ILE A 389 -4.85 6.31 -31.10
CA ILE A 389 -6.17 5.70 -31.24
C ILE A 389 -7.15 6.74 -31.78
N ASP A 390 -8.21 6.30 -32.38
CA ASP A 390 -9.32 7.19 -32.73
C ASP A 390 -10.09 7.54 -31.43
N PRO A 391 -10.71 8.73 -31.34
CA PRO A 391 -11.53 9.07 -30.18
C PRO A 391 -12.71 8.08 -30.02
N PRO A 392 -13.26 7.93 -28.81
CA PRO A 392 -14.41 7.08 -28.59
C PRO A 392 -15.60 7.55 -29.45
N PRO A 393 -16.34 6.64 -30.10
CA PRO A 393 -17.50 7.00 -30.94
C PRO A 393 -18.59 7.77 -30.21
N SER A 394 -18.80 7.48 -28.91
CA SER A 394 -19.76 8.21 -28.04
C SER A 394 -19.26 9.58 -27.59
N GLY A 395 -17.96 9.84 -27.65
CA GLY A 395 -17.30 11.01 -27.09
C GLY A 395 -16.87 10.86 -25.63
N GLU A 396 -17.29 9.79 -24.95
CA GLU A 396 -17.04 9.53 -23.54
C GLU A 396 -16.50 8.12 -23.31
N VAL A 397 -15.75 7.94 -22.22
CA VAL A 397 -15.19 6.63 -21.83
C VAL A 397 -15.51 6.36 -20.37
N THR A 398 -16.11 5.23 -20.10
CA THR A 398 -16.34 4.70 -18.76
C THR A 398 -15.42 3.52 -18.47
N LEU A 399 -14.94 3.44 -17.24
CA LEU A 399 -14.11 2.35 -16.76
C LEU A 399 -14.86 1.50 -15.75
N ALA A 400 -15.06 0.23 -16.07
CA ALA A 400 -15.69 -0.73 -15.16
C ALA A 400 -14.60 -1.58 -14.48
N TRP A 401 -14.54 -1.50 -13.16
CA TRP A 401 -13.72 -2.33 -12.30
C TRP A 401 -14.54 -3.47 -11.73
N SER A 402 -13.92 -4.63 -11.47
CA SER A 402 -14.56 -5.67 -10.67
C SER A 402 -14.80 -5.16 -9.24
N ASP A 403 -15.95 -5.50 -8.67
CA ASP A 403 -16.21 -5.12 -7.27
C ASP A 403 -15.44 -6.06 -6.32
N LEU A 404 -14.52 -5.49 -5.52
CA LEU A 404 -13.75 -6.23 -4.51
C LEU A 404 -14.62 -6.71 -3.32
N LEU A 405 -15.84 -6.17 -3.20
CA LEU A 405 -16.83 -6.59 -2.21
C LEU A 405 -17.77 -7.67 -2.75
N ALA A 406 -17.67 -8.00 -4.05
CA ALA A 406 -18.52 -9.03 -4.64
C ALA A 406 -18.37 -10.35 -3.85
N PRO A 407 -19.48 -11.03 -3.57
CA PRO A 407 -19.45 -12.30 -2.87
C PRO A 407 -18.61 -13.32 -3.63
N SER A 408 -17.84 -14.14 -2.91
CA SER A 408 -17.11 -15.23 -3.52
C SER A 408 -18.06 -16.23 -4.18
N GLU A 409 -17.58 -17.03 -5.13
CA GLU A 409 -18.39 -18.09 -5.75
C GLU A 409 -19.05 -19.02 -4.71
N LYS A 410 -18.34 -19.28 -3.62
CA LYS A 410 -18.89 -20.04 -2.49
C LYS A 410 -20.04 -19.31 -1.80
N ASP A 411 -19.89 -18.00 -1.60
CA ASP A 411 -20.93 -17.19 -0.96
C ASP A 411 -22.13 -17.00 -1.90
N LYS A 412 -21.90 -16.85 -3.20
CA LYS A 412 -22.98 -16.84 -4.22
C LYS A 412 -23.79 -18.13 -4.17
N ILE A 413 -23.13 -19.30 -4.14
CA ILE A 413 -23.79 -20.59 -4.01
C ILE A 413 -24.57 -20.68 -2.70
N ALA A 414 -24.00 -20.25 -1.58
CA ALA A 414 -24.66 -20.26 -0.29
C ALA A 414 -25.90 -19.33 -0.27
N ASN A 415 -25.78 -18.14 -0.87
CA ASN A 415 -26.89 -17.19 -1.00
C ASN A 415 -28.00 -17.75 -1.92
N MET A 416 -27.65 -18.38 -3.04
CA MET A 416 -28.61 -19.07 -3.90
C MET A 416 -29.36 -20.19 -3.15
N GLN A 417 -28.64 -20.99 -2.36
CA GLN A 417 -29.27 -22.01 -1.51
C GLN A 417 -30.22 -21.42 -0.49
N ALA A 418 -29.79 -20.36 0.24
CA ALA A 418 -30.62 -19.69 1.20
C ALA A 418 -31.89 -19.09 0.57
N MET A 419 -31.78 -18.49 -0.62
CA MET A 419 -32.95 -17.99 -1.37
C MET A 419 -33.87 -19.11 -1.87
N ALA A 420 -33.31 -20.22 -2.32
CA ALA A 420 -34.08 -21.39 -2.71
C ALA A 420 -34.84 -21.98 -1.50
N ASP A 421 -34.23 -22.06 -0.34
CA ASP A 421 -34.90 -22.50 0.91
C ASP A 421 -36.04 -21.56 1.30
N VAL A 422 -35.86 -20.25 1.15
CA VAL A 422 -36.92 -19.24 1.39
C VAL A 422 -38.06 -19.44 0.38
N ALA A 423 -37.74 -19.60 -0.90
CA ALA A 423 -38.75 -19.87 -1.95
C ALA A 423 -39.55 -21.13 -1.64
N GLN A 424 -38.91 -22.22 -1.26
CA GLN A 424 -39.56 -23.47 -0.87
C GLN A 424 -40.46 -23.33 0.34
N LYS A 425 -39.97 -22.68 1.41
CA LYS A 425 -40.76 -22.48 2.65
C LYS A 425 -41.95 -21.57 2.44
N THR A 426 -41.80 -20.51 1.65
CA THR A 426 -42.92 -19.59 1.34
C THR A 426 -43.95 -20.24 0.41
N GLN A 427 -43.51 -21.05 -0.56
CA GLN A 427 -44.38 -21.85 -1.39
C GLN A 427 -45.20 -22.83 -0.55
N GLN A 428 -44.60 -23.50 0.41
CA GLN A 428 -45.30 -24.43 1.33
C GLN A 428 -46.30 -23.73 2.26
N ALA A 429 -45.92 -22.53 2.75
CA ALA A 429 -46.72 -21.80 3.73
C ALA A 429 -47.89 -21.01 3.11
N TYR A 430 -47.66 -20.41 1.96
CA TYR A 430 -48.55 -19.42 1.34
C TYR A 430 -49.02 -19.79 -0.06
N GLY A 431 -48.55 -20.91 -0.63
CA GLY A 431 -48.87 -21.33 -1.99
C GLY A 431 -48.18 -20.56 -3.10
N THR A 432 -47.39 -19.54 -2.77
CA THR A 432 -46.62 -18.75 -3.71
C THR A 432 -45.20 -18.54 -3.18
N PRO A 433 -44.17 -18.69 -4.02
CA PRO A 433 -42.81 -18.44 -3.58
C PRO A 433 -42.58 -16.93 -3.41
N ALA A 434 -41.84 -16.52 -2.35
CA ALA A 434 -41.47 -15.13 -2.15
C ALA A 434 -40.33 -14.67 -3.05
N VAL A 435 -39.59 -15.61 -3.66
CA VAL A 435 -38.45 -15.39 -4.54
C VAL A 435 -38.60 -16.23 -5.78
N ASP A 436 -38.45 -15.61 -6.95
CA ASP A 436 -38.56 -16.29 -8.26
C ASP A 436 -37.24 -17.00 -8.64
N ALA A 437 -37.35 -18.00 -9.50
CA ALA A 437 -36.22 -18.74 -10.03
C ALA A 437 -35.17 -17.84 -10.73
N ASN A 438 -35.62 -16.79 -11.41
CA ASN A 438 -34.73 -15.83 -12.06
C ASN A 438 -34.04 -14.91 -11.07
N GLU A 439 -34.67 -14.55 -9.94
CA GLU A 439 -34.04 -13.80 -8.86
C GLU A 439 -32.94 -14.62 -8.17
N ILE A 440 -33.16 -15.92 -7.93
CA ILE A 440 -32.16 -16.85 -7.44
C ILE A 440 -30.96 -16.94 -8.38
N ARG A 441 -31.24 -17.04 -9.69
CA ARG A 441 -30.21 -17.12 -10.73
C ARG A 441 -29.42 -15.80 -10.84
N ALA A 442 -30.08 -14.66 -10.66
CA ALA A 442 -29.45 -13.36 -10.69
C ALA A 442 -28.40 -13.21 -9.58
N VAL A 443 -28.65 -13.75 -8.38
CA VAL A 443 -27.66 -13.77 -7.28
C VAL A 443 -26.41 -14.59 -7.64
N GLY A 444 -26.58 -15.66 -8.45
CA GLY A 444 -25.47 -16.45 -8.96
C GLY A 444 -24.87 -15.92 -10.26
N GLU A 445 -25.28 -14.73 -10.72
CA GLU A 445 -24.87 -14.16 -12.02
C GLU A 445 -25.14 -15.10 -13.22
N LEU A 446 -26.16 -15.94 -13.11
CA LEU A 446 -26.56 -16.88 -14.15
C LEU A 446 -27.60 -16.23 -15.07
N GLU A 447 -27.52 -16.53 -16.35
CA GLU A 447 -28.50 -16.03 -17.33
C GLU A 447 -29.95 -16.40 -16.96
N PRO A 448 -30.91 -15.48 -17.12
CA PRO A 448 -32.29 -15.74 -16.80
C PRO A 448 -32.89 -16.83 -17.71
N ILE A 449 -33.78 -17.65 -17.15
CA ILE A 449 -34.56 -18.65 -17.92
C ILE A 449 -35.76 -17.94 -18.49
N LYS A 450 -36.05 -18.15 -19.81
CA LYS A 450 -37.18 -17.52 -20.51
C LYS A 450 -38.54 -17.93 -19.93
N GLU A 451 -38.63 -19.12 -19.38
CA GLU A 451 -39.82 -19.63 -18.71
C GLU A 451 -39.40 -20.29 -17.41
N PRO A 452 -39.35 -19.55 -16.30
CA PRO A 452 -39.02 -20.13 -15.00
C PRO A 452 -40.09 -21.10 -14.57
N LYS A 453 -39.75 -22.39 -14.44
CA LYS A 453 -40.66 -23.38 -13.86
C LYS A 453 -40.87 -23.02 -12.38
N GLN A 454 -42.10 -22.87 -11.97
CA GLN A 454 -42.44 -22.77 -10.55
C GLN A 454 -41.96 -24.04 -9.84
N PRO A 455 -41.53 -23.93 -8.55
CA PRO A 455 -41.18 -25.11 -7.77
C PRO A 455 -42.40 -26.03 -7.76
N THR A 456 -42.30 -27.18 -8.39
CA THR A 456 -43.30 -28.22 -8.27
C THR A 456 -43.32 -28.63 -6.81
N GLY A 457 -44.46 -28.39 -6.16
CA GLY A 457 -44.71 -28.94 -4.81
C GLY A 457 -44.38 -30.42 -4.82
N ALA A 458 -43.92 -30.91 -3.69
CA ALA A 458 -43.55 -32.31 -3.50
C ALA A 458 -44.44 -33.25 -4.31
N ASP A 459 -43.79 -34.09 -5.12
CA ASP A 459 -44.36 -35.09 -5.97
C ASP A 459 -45.69 -35.64 -5.42
N GLU A 460 -46.83 -35.44 -6.11
CA GLU A 460 -48.12 -35.97 -5.67
C GLU A 460 -48.07 -37.50 -5.54
N SER A 461 -47.07 -38.14 -6.16
CA SER A 461 -46.80 -39.57 -6.00
C SER A 461 -46.38 -39.96 -4.57
N ALA A 462 -45.85 -39.05 -3.77
CA ALA A 462 -45.54 -39.35 -2.36
C ALA A 462 -46.75 -39.34 -1.42
N LYS A 463 -47.92 -38.86 -1.87
CA LYS A 463 -49.16 -38.84 -1.07
C LYS A 463 -49.95 -40.17 -1.11
N ASN A 464 -49.61 -41.10 -2.00
CA ASN A 464 -50.32 -42.35 -2.21
C ASN A 464 -49.51 -43.59 -1.79
N ILE A 465 -48.60 -43.47 -0.86
CA ILE A 465 -47.87 -44.62 -0.30
C ILE A 465 -48.39 -44.81 1.17
N ASP A 466 -48.80 -46.02 1.46
CA ASP A 466 -49.20 -46.44 2.81
C ASP A 466 -47.93 -46.31 3.72
N PRO A 467 -47.97 -45.50 4.77
CA PRO A 467 -46.83 -45.30 5.66
C PRO A 467 -46.40 -46.53 6.46
N LEU A 468 -47.22 -47.60 6.46
CA LEU A 468 -46.92 -48.83 7.18
C LEU A 468 -46.38 -49.95 6.28
N THR A 469 -46.73 -49.97 5.00
CA THR A 469 -46.33 -51.05 4.07
C THR A 469 -45.39 -50.58 2.98
N GLY A 470 -45.31 -49.26 2.70
CA GLY A 470 -44.49 -48.73 1.64
C GLY A 470 -45.03 -49.05 0.22
N GLU A 471 -46.25 -49.50 0.10
CA GLU A 471 -46.87 -49.84 -1.23
C GLU A 471 -47.85 -48.73 -1.67
N PRO A 472 -48.08 -48.55 -2.99
CA PRO A 472 -49.02 -47.54 -3.50
C PRO A 472 -50.47 -47.93 -3.11
N ILE A 473 -51.24 -46.97 -2.57
CA ILE A 473 -52.65 -47.13 -2.30
C ILE A 473 -53.42 -47.16 -3.64
N GLU A 474 -53.86 -48.34 -4.07
CA GLU A 474 -54.76 -48.48 -5.24
C GLU A 474 -56.12 -47.84 -4.94
N GLN A 475 -56.50 -46.79 -5.65
CA GLN A 475 -57.86 -46.26 -5.65
C GLN A 475 -58.77 -47.25 -6.34
N SER A 476 -59.60 -47.98 -5.58
CA SER A 476 -60.67 -48.78 -6.09
C SER A 476 -61.74 -47.87 -6.75
N THR A 477 -61.77 -47.90 -8.08
CA THR A 477 -62.88 -47.36 -8.85
C THR A 477 -64.12 -48.28 -8.73
N GLU A 478 -64.93 -48.03 -7.72
CA GLU A 478 -66.32 -48.58 -7.74
C GLU A 478 -67.16 -47.75 -8.70
N ALA A 479 -67.41 -48.34 -9.87
CA ALA A 479 -68.45 -47.93 -10.82
C ALA A 479 -69.80 -48.33 -10.27
N GLY A 480 -70.48 -47.43 -9.58
CA GLY A 480 -71.90 -47.58 -9.24
C GLY A 480 -72.79 -47.46 -10.45
N LYS A 481 -73.25 -48.60 -11.05
CA LYS A 481 -74.44 -48.67 -11.89
C LYS A 481 -75.66 -48.42 -11.02
N SER A 482 -76.38 -47.37 -11.25
CA SER A 482 -77.77 -47.25 -10.86
C SER A 482 -78.65 -47.25 -12.08
N ASP A 483 -79.26 -48.44 -12.36
CA ASP A 483 -80.48 -48.57 -13.11
C ASP A 483 -81.57 -47.73 -12.45
N ASN A 484 -82.24 -46.90 -13.18
CA ASN A 484 -83.63 -46.51 -12.88
C ASN A 484 -84.39 -46.34 -14.16
N SER A 485 -85.12 -47.49 -14.46
CA SER A 485 -86.21 -47.51 -15.34
C SER A 485 -87.48 -47.26 -14.54
N ALA A 486 -88.47 -46.67 -15.15
CA ALA A 486 -89.93 -46.69 -14.98
C ALA A 486 -90.50 -45.40 -14.30
N GLN A 487 -91.31 -44.80 -15.01
CA GLN A 487 -92.72 -44.78 -15.34
C GLN A 487 -93.40 -43.42 -15.02
N GLN A 488 -93.99 -42.87 -16.05
CA GLN A 488 -95.37 -42.42 -16.22
C GLN A 488 -96.02 -41.49 -15.17
N SER A 489 -96.33 -40.34 -15.59
CA SER A 489 -97.64 -39.80 -15.91
C SER A 489 -97.54 -38.33 -16.32
#